data_bdf760519712f7ebdcb26dd2b6b72d01
#
_entry.id   bdf760519712f7ebdcb26dd2b6b72d01
#
_cell.length_a   1.000
_cell.length_b   1.000
_cell.length_c   1.000
_cell.angle_alpha   90.00
_cell.angle_beta   90.00
_cell.angle_gamma   90.00
#
_symmetry.space_group_name_H-M   'P 1'
#
loop_
_entity.id
_entity.type
_entity.pdbx_description
1 polymer ?
#
loop_
_entity_poly.entity_id
_entity_poly.type
_entity_poly.pdbx_seq_one_letter_code
_entity_poly.pdbx_strand_id
1 'polypeptide(L)'
;MSFAALKKQSRSGSLTERLMKKVEKLNEKGNNTDERLWKPAVDKAGNGYAVIRFLPAHANCELPWTQVWSHAFQGPGGWYIENSLTTIGKDDPVGELNRSLWNSGRESDKDIARKQKRKLSYYANVYIVKDSANPENEGEVKLYKFGKKIFDKLTAAMLSLIHI
;
A
#
# COMPACT_ATOMS: atom_id res chain seq x y z
N MET A 1 -41.59 -12.93 30.54
CA MET A 1 -40.45 -13.69 30.02
C MET A 1 -39.84 -14.47 31.16
N SER A 2 -39.76 -15.81 31.06
CA SER A 2 -39.28 -16.69 32.15
C SER A 2 -37.76 -16.64 32.24
N PHE A 3 -37.24 -16.61 33.48
CA PHE A 3 -35.77 -16.63 33.80
C PHE A 3 -35.04 -17.86 33.17
N ALA A 4 -35.78 -18.93 32.90
CA ALA A 4 -35.28 -20.12 32.20
C ALA A 4 -35.01 -19.89 30.72
N ALA A 5 -35.73 -18.97 30.06
CA ALA A 5 -35.48 -18.57 28.68
C ALA A 5 -34.21 -17.70 28.54
N LEU A 6 -33.99 -16.83 29.53
CA LEU A 6 -32.73 -16.02 29.61
C LEU A 6 -31.49 -16.89 29.88
N LYS A 7 -31.64 -17.94 30.70
CA LYS A 7 -30.54 -18.89 31.00
C LYS A 7 -30.21 -19.79 29.79
N LYS A 8 -31.15 -20.04 28.92
CA LYS A 8 -30.94 -20.76 27.64
C LYS A 8 -30.24 -19.88 26.58
N GLN A 9 -30.47 -18.58 26.65
CA GLN A 9 -29.83 -17.61 25.77
C GLN A 9 -28.39 -17.28 26.22
N SER A 10 -28.06 -17.50 27.52
CA SER A 10 -26.72 -17.32 28.09
C SER A 10 -25.81 -18.55 27.94
N ARG A 11 -26.16 -19.54 27.13
CA ARG A 11 -25.20 -20.53 26.65
C ARG A 11 -24.30 -19.84 25.61
N SER A 12 -23.48 -18.99 26.16
CA SER A 12 -22.50 -18.14 25.53
C SER A 12 -21.38 -18.89 24.78
N GLY A 13 -21.33 -20.22 24.87
CA GLY A 13 -20.35 -21.03 24.15
C GLY A 13 -20.34 -20.75 22.65
N SER A 14 -21.51 -20.68 22.03
CA SER A 14 -21.56 -20.44 20.57
C SER A 14 -21.21 -18.98 20.17
N LEU A 15 -21.51 -17.99 21.03
CA LEU A 15 -21.15 -16.60 20.78
C LEU A 15 -19.66 -16.35 21.03
N THR A 16 -19.14 -16.90 22.11
CA THR A 16 -17.71 -16.86 22.47
C THR A 16 -16.86 -17.59 21.44
N GLU A 17 -17.31 -18.77 20.98
CA GLU A 17 -16.63 -19.48 19.88
C GLU A 17 -16.67 -18.71 18.55
N ARG A 18 -17.81 -18.07 18.24
CA ARG A 18 -17.92 -17.23 17.06
C ARG A 18 -17.04 -15.98 17.16
N LEU A 19 -16.93 -15.38 18.34
CA LEU A 19 -16.03 -14.27 18.62
C LEU A 19 -14.58 -14.72 18.54
N MET A 20 -14.22 -15.85 19.15
CA MET A 20 -12.85 -16.40 19.05
C MET A 20 -12.48 -16.71 17.60
N LYS A 21 -13.31 -17.41 16.85
CA LYS A 21 -13.09 -17.64 15.41
C LYS A 21 -12.97 -16.38 14.60
N LYS A 22 -13.72 -15.32 14.96
CA LYS A 22 -13.64 -14.03 14.28
C LYS A 22 -12.37 -13.26 14.68
N VAL A 23 -11.95 -13.36 15.94
CA VAL A 23 -10.68 -12.80 16.44
C VAL A 23 -9.48 -13.59 15.87
N GLU A 24 -9.55 -14.91 15.81
CA GLU A 24 -8.55 -15.73 15.11
C GLU A 24 -8.42 -15.37 13.64
N LYS A 25 -9.55 -15.24 12.93
CA LYS A 25 -9.55 -14.78 11.54
C LYS A 25 -9.02 -13.35 11.36
N LEU A 26 -9.20 -12.48 12.34
CA LEU A 26 -8.63 -11.13 12.33
C LEU A 26 -7.14 -11.14 12.73
N ASN A 27 -6.73 -12.10 13.54
CA ASN A 27 -5.35 -12.31 13.96
C ASN A 27 -4.56 -13.27 13.04
N GLU A 28 -5.24 -14.09 12.24
CA GLU A 28 -4.60 -14.68 11.08
C GLU A 28 -4.10 -13.48 10.26
N LYS A 29 -2.79 -13.25 10.38
CA LYS A 29 -2.06 -12.40 9.43
C LYS A 29 -2.29 -13.05 8.07
N GLY A 30 -3.41 -12.72 7.45
CA GLY A 30 -3.63 -13.02 6.08
C GLY A 30 -2.41 -12.50 5.37
N ASN A 31 -1.80 -13.34 4.57
CA ASN A 31 -0.80 -12.95 3.62
C ASN A 31 -1.53 -11.99 2.68
N ASN A 32 -1.65 -10.73 3.11
CA ASN A 32 -2.41 -9.67 2.44
C ASN A 32 -1.59 -9.17 1.24
N THR A 33 -1.00 -10.13 0.55
CA THR A 33 -0.30 -9.90 -0.70
C THR A 33 -1.39 -9.73 -1.75
N ASP A 34 -1.62 -8.51 -2.15
CA ASP A 34 -2.55 -8.22 -3.25
C ASP A 34 -2.02 -8.89 -4.52
N GLU A 35 -2.68 -9.96 -4.96
CA GLU A 35 -2.30 -10.77 -6.14
C GLU A 35 -2.25 -9.95 -7.44
N ARG A 36 -2.90 -8.80 -7.46
CA ARG A 36 -2.83 -7.86 -8.58
C ARG A 36 -1.50 -7.14 -8.67
N LEU A 37 -0.80 -7.01 -7.53
CA LEU A 37 0.48 -6.33 -7.46
C LEU A 37 1.59 -7.24 -7.99
N TRP A 38 2.28 -6.73 -9.00
CA TRP A 38 3.50 -7.34 -9.51
C TRP A 38 4.73 -6.53 -9.06
N LYS A 39 5.79 -7.24 -8.79
CA LYS A 39 7.09 -6.70 -8.46
C LYS A 39 8.16 -7.56 -9.13
N PRO A 40 9.17 -6.97 -9.82
CA PRO A 40 10.26 -7.75 -10.36
C PRO A 40 11.00 -8.49 -9.23
N ALA A 41 11.26 -9.77 -9.43
CA ALA A 41 12.12 -10.51 -8.53
C ALA A 41 13.55 -10.02 -8.69
N VAL A 42 14.26 -9.93 -7.56
CA VAL A 42 15.67 -9.52 -7.53
C VAL A 42 16.50 -10.58 -6.82
N ASP A 43 17.74 -10.74 -7.25
CA ASP A 43 18.72 -11.61 -6.62
C ASP A 43 19.20 -11.04 -5.27
N LYS A 44 20.12 -11.75 -4.62
CA LYS A 44 20.71 -11.31 -3.33
C LYS A 44 21.51 -10.02 -3.45
N ALA A 45 21.97 -9.68 -4.65
CA ALA A 45 22.71 -8.43 -4.93
C ALA A 45 21.74 -7.27 -5.31
N GLY A 46 20.43 -7.53 -5.40
CA GLY A 46 19.43 -6.53 -5.73
C GLY A 46 19.22 -6.33 -7.23
N ASN A 47 19.77 -7.19 -8.09
CA ASN A 47 19.60 -7.16 -9.54
C ASN A 47 18.41 -7.99 -9.96
N GLY A 48 17.61 -7.49 -10.89
CA GLY A 48 16.49 -8.18 -11.48
C GLY A 48 16.30 -7.76 -12.93
N TYR A 49 15.70 -8.65 -13.72
CA TYR A 49 15.40 -8.39 -15.12
C TYR A 49 13.96 -8.80 -15.44
N ALA A 50 13.23 -7.86 -15.99
CA ALA A 50 11.90 -8.10 -16.55
C ALA A 50 11.66 -7.13 -17.71
N VAL A 51 10.85 -7.52 -18.66
CA VAL A 51 10.38 -6.68 -19.76
C VAL A 51 8.90 -6.42 -19.56
N ILE A 52 8.53 -5.17 -19.39
CA ILE A 52 7.16 -4.74 -19.17
C ILE A 52 6.76 -3.64 -20.15
N ARG A 53 5.47 -3.53 -20.39
CA ARG A 53 4.89 -2.44 -21.17
C ARG A 53 3.89 -1.66 -20.28
N PHE A 54 4.11 -0.38 -20.08
CA PHE A 54 3.13 0.48 -19.45
C PHE A 54 1.91 0.62 -20.36
N LEU A 55 0.74 0.40 -19.80
CA LEU A 55 -0.51 0.54 -20.55
C LEU A 55 -0.95 2.01 -20.58
N PRO A 56 -1.65 2.43 -21.64
CA PRO A 56 -2.20 3.78 -21.73
C PRO A 56 -3.22 4.03 -20.61
N ALA A 57 -3.53 5.32 -20.39
CA ALA A 57 -4.59 5.73 -19.49
C ALA A 57 -5.95 5.15 -19.94
N HIS A 58 -6.78 4.77 -18.97
CA HIS A 58 -8.18 4.42 -19.25
C HIS A 58 -8.93 5.70 -19.74
N ALA A 59 -10.00 5.52 -20.51
CA ALA A 59 -10.77 6.61 -21.11
C ALA A 59 -11.21 7.71 -20.12
N ASN A 60 -11.38 7.35 -18.84
CA ASN A 60 -11.79 8.28 -17.78
C ASN A 60 -10.60 8.80 -16.94
N CYS A 61 -9.36 8.51 -17.33
CA CYS A 61 -8.15 8.90 -16.62
C CYS A 61 -7.27 9.75 -17.53
N GLU A 62 -6.73 10.84 -17.02
CA GLU A 62 -5.83 11.72 -17.77
C GLU A 62 -4.43 11.11 -17.90
N LEU A 63 -3.99 10.35 -16.92
CA LEU A 63 -2.63 9.80 -16.84
C LEU A 63 -2.64 8.29 -16.70
N PRO A 64 -1.63 7.58 -17.25
CA PRO A 64 -1.50 6.14 -17.14
C PRO A 64 -0.99 5.67 -15.78
N TRP A 65 -0.82 6.56 -14.81
CA TRP A 65 -0.42 6.25 -13.44
C TRP A 65 -1.20 7.08 -12.43
N THR A 66 -1.24 6.58 -11.20
CA THR A 66 -1.84 7.27 -10.05
C THR A 66 -0.79 7.46 -8.96
N GLN A 67 -0.83 8.61 -8.29
CA GLN A 67 0.00 8.91 -7.13
C GLN A 67 -0.73 8.53 -5.85
N VAL A 68 -0.06 7.80 -4.97
CA VAL A 68 -0.60 7.41 -3.67
C VAL A 68 0.40 7.79 -2.58
N TRP A 69 -0.06 8.58 -1.64
CA TRP A 69 0.67 8.89 -0.42
C TRP A 69 0.32 7.86 0.64
N SER A 70 1.31 7.34 1.35
CA SER A 70 1.11 6.39 2.43
C SER A 70 2.03 6.67 3.60
N HIS A 71 1.57 6.33 4.80
CA HIS A 71 2.37 6.27 6.01
C HIS A 71 2.79 4.83 6.28
N ALA A 72 4.01 4.65 6.76
CA ALA A 72 4.50 3.36 7.24
C ALA A 72 5.53 3.64 8.33
N PHE A 73 5.12 3.51 9.58
CA PHE A 73 5.98 3.72 10.74
C PHE A 73 5.55 2.85 11.92
N GLN A 74 6.43 2.65 12.87
CA GLN A 74 6.16 1.94 14.11
C GLN A 74 5.74 2.94 15.19
N GLY A 75 4.52 2.76 15.70
CA GLY A 75 3.97 3.47 16.84
C GLY A 75 3.91 2.61 18.10
N PRO A 76 3.38 3.15 19.21
CA PRO A 76 3.23 2.41 20.47
C PRO A 76 2.38 1.14 20.35
N GLY A 77 1.41 1.14 19.43
CA GLY A 77 0.50 0.01 19.17
C GLY A 77 0.99 -0.96 18.08
N GLY A 78 2.23 -0.80 17.58
CA GLY A 78 2.76 -1.60 16.47
C GLY A 78 2.93 -0.80 15.17
N TRP A 79 2.96 -1.51 14.04
CA TRP A 79 3.07 -0.89 12.73
C TRP A 79 1.77 -0.21 12.31
N TYR A 80 1.88 1.06 11.95
CA TYR A 80 0.83 1.82 11.26
C TYR A 80 1.18 1.91 9.78
N ILE A 81 0.41 1.23 8.94
CA ILE A 81 0.60 1.19 7.48
C ILE A 81 -0.74 1.52 6.83
N GLU A 82 -0.90 2.78 6.41
CA GLU A 82 -2.15 3.28 5.85
C GLU A 82 -1.90 4.30 4.74
N ASN A 83 -2.86 4.40 3.82
CA ASN A 83 -2.83 5.45 2.83
C ASN A 83 -3.20 6.79 3.46
N SER A 84 -2.44 7.83 3.14
CA SER A 84 -2.73 9.18 3.59
C SER A 84 -3.96 9.75 2.87
N LEU A 85 -4.85 10.36 3.62
CA LEU A 85 -6.06 11.00 3.11
C LEU A 85 -5.76 12.14 2.12
N THR A 86 -4.55 12.69 2.14
CA THR A 86 -4.11 13.68 1.15
C THR A 86 -4.06 13.13 -0.27
N THR A 87 -4.03 11.80 -0.45
CA THR A 87 -4.17 11.16 -1.78
C THR A 87 -5.49 11.51 -2.46
N ILE A 88 -6.54 11.70 -1.68
CA ILE A 88 -7.89 12.05 -2.15
C ILE A 88 -8.27 13.50 -1.83
N GLY A 89 -7.25 14.35 -1.55
CA GLY A 89 -7.45 15.77 -1.28
C GLY A 89 -8.10 16.10 0.08
N LYS A 90 -8.10 15.15 1.02
CA LYS A 90 -8.63 15.36 2.38
C LYS A 90 -7.52 15.61 3.38
N ASP A 91 -7.87 16.25 4.48
CA ASP A 91 -6.95 16.47 5.59
C ASP A 91 -6.54 15.14 6.22
N ASP A 92 -5.27 15.02 6.52
CA ASP A 92 -4.66 13.82 7.06
C ASP A 92 -4.20 14.04 8.50
N PRO A 93 -4.83 13.40 9.50
CA PRO A 93 -4.52 13.63 10.91
C PRO A 93 -3.06 13.38 11.27
N VAL A 94 -2.43 12.37 10.65
CA VAL A 94 -1.00 12.09 10.86
C VAL A 94 -0.13 13.19 10.28
N GLY A 95 -0.53 13.73 9.12
CA GLY A 95 0.14 14.86 8.48
C GLY A 95 0.06 16.13 9.32
N GLU A 96 -1.08 16.40 9.95
CA GLU A 96 -1.28 17.54 10.85
C GLU A 96 -0.45 17.41 12.13
N LEU A 97 -0.47 16.22 12.75
CA LEU A 97 0.38 15.92 13.90
C LEU A 97 1.86 16.14 13.57
N ASN A 98 2.31 15.63 12.43
CA ASN A 98 3.70 15.78 11.98
C ASN A 98 4.06 17.26 11.76
N ARG A 99 3.13 18.07 11.25
CA ARG A 99 3.34 19.51 11.09
C ARG A 99 3.52 20.20 12.46
N SER A 100 2.69 19.84 13.44
CA SER A 100 2.80 20.41 14.80
C SER A 100 4.11 20.00 15.48
N LEU A 101 4.52 18.74 15.36
CA LEU A 101 5.79 18.21 15.86
C LEU A 101 6.98 18.91 15.21
N TRP A 102 6.93 19.14 13.90
CA TRP A 102 7.99 19.84 13.18
C TRP A 102 8.15 21.29 13.64
N ASN A 103 7.03 21.95 13.90
CA ASN A 103 6.99 23.35 14.31
C ASN A 103 7.21 23.57 15.81
N SER A 104 7.32 22.50 16.62
CA SER A 104 7.57 22.62 18.08
C SER A 104 8.93 23.21 18.44
N GLY A 105 9.87 23.22 17.47
CA GLY A 105 11.24 23.68 17.67
C GLY A 105 12.17 22.65 18.33
N ARG A 106 11.62 21.56 18.91
CA ARG A 106 12.41 20.51 19.57
C ARG A 106 12.92 19.50 18.57
N GLU A 107 14.22 19.15 18.63
CA GLU A 107 14.80 18.20 17.69
C GLU A 107 14.23 16.77 17.85
N SER A 108 13.93 16.35 19.09
CA SER A 108 13.25 15.08 19.36
C SER A 108 11.93 14.92 18.61
N ASP A 109 11.15 16.00 18.54
CA ASP A 109 9.85 15.99 17.86
C ASP A 109 10.02 15.93 16.33
N LYS A 110 11.02 16.64 15.83
CA LYS A 110 11.37 16.57 14.40
C LYS A 110 11.81 15.18 13.98
N ASP A 111 12.51 14.44 14.85
CA ASP A 111 12.90 13.06 14.58
C ASP A 111 11.69 12.13 14.50
N ILE A 112 10.68 12.33 15.35
CA ILE A 112 9.41 11.63 15.27
C ILE A 112 8.72 11.96 13.93
N ALA A 113 8.60 13.23 13.59
CA ALA A 113 7.98 13.67 12.35
C ALA A 113 8.70 13.12 11.10
N ARG A 114 10.03 13.03 11.11
CA ARG A 114 10.82 12.41 10.02
C ARG A 114 10.48 10.92 9.83
N LYS A 115 10.33 10.17 10.94
CA LYS A 115 9.97 8.74 10.91
C LYS A 115 8.55 8.50 10.42
N GLN A 116 7.62 9.40 10.74
CA GLN A 116 6.21 9.30 10.40
C GLN A 116 5.86 9.95 9.05
N LYS A 117 6.85 10.54 8.38
CA LYS A 117 6.65 11.22 7.10
C LYS A 117 6.00 10.30 6.06
N ARG A 118 4.96 10.81 5.40
CA ARG A 118 4.32 10.13 4.27
C ARG A 118 5.29 9.89 3.12
N LYS A 119 5.12 8.77 2.42
CA LYS A 119 5.92 8.36 1.25
C LYS A 119 5.03 8.39 0.01
N LEU A 120 5.57 8.89 -1.09
CA LEU A 120 4.92 8.88 -2.39
C LEU A 120 5.27 7.60 -3.13
N SER A 121 4.26 6.93 -3.64
CA SER A 121 4.36 5.81 -4.57
C SER A 121 3.50 6.07 -5.80
N TYR A 122 3.90 5.51 -6.90
CA TYR A 122 3.16 5.54 -8.16
C TYR A 122 2.64 4.14 -8.46
N TYR A 123 1.46 4.07 -9.04
CA TYR A 123 0.82 2.84 -9.48
C TYR A 123 0.43 2.96 -10.94
N ALA A 124 0.76 1.96 -11.73
CA ALA A 124 0.37 1.89 -13.13
C ALA A 124 0.02 0.46 -13.50
N ASN A 125 -0.86 0.29 -14.48
CA ASN A 125 -1.10 -1.00 -15.10
C ASN A 125 0.03 -1.30 -16.09
N VAL A 126 0.59 -2.49 -15.99
CA VAL A 126 1.65 -2.96 -16.86
C VAL A 126 1.29 -4.31 -17.44
N TYR A 127 1.63 -4.50 -18.71
CA TYR A 127 1.61 -5.81 -19.36
C TYR A 127 2.99 -6.44 -19.22
N ILE A 128 3.05 -7.65 -18.69
CA ILE A 128 4.31 -8.37 -18.47
C ILE A 128 4.67 -9.12 -19.74
N VAL A 129 5.71 -8.66 -20.43
CA VAL A 129 6.19 -9.28 -21.67
C VAL A 129 7.14 -10.44 -21.36
N LYS A 130 8.02 -10.25 -20.34
CA LYS A 130 8.95 -11.27 -19.90
C LYS A 130 9.26 -11.09 -18.41
N ASP A 131 9.14 -12.18 -17.68
CA ASP A 131 9.51 -12.27 -16.26
C ASP A 131 10.31 -13.57 -16.05
N SER A 132 11.63 -13.48 -16.16
CA SER A 132 12.49 -14.68 -16.11
C SER A 132 12.45 -15.40 -14.75
N ALA A 133 12.04 -14.71 -13.69
CA ALA A 133 11.96 -15.29 -12.35
C ALA A 133 10.60 -15.95 -12.08
N ASN A 134 9.54 -15.40 -12.67
CA ASN A 134 8.16 -15.90 -12.51
C ASN A 134 7.46 -15.92 -13.88
N PRO A 135 7.77 -16.95 -14.72
CA PRO A 135 7.22 -17.04 -16.07
C PRO A 135 5.69 -17.11 -16.13
N GLU A 136 5.04 -17.51 -15.04
CA GLU A 136 3.58 -17.54 -14.90
C GLU A 136 2.91 -16.17 -15.02
N ASN A 137 3.65 -15.11 -14.79
CA ASN A 137 3.13 -13.75 -14.94
C ASN A 137 3.20 -13.24 -16.39
N GLU A 138 3.93 -13.93 -17.28
CA GLU A 138 4.09 -13.51 -18.67
C GLU A 138 2.75 -13.54 -19.41
N GLY A 139 2.45 -12.47 -20.12
CA GLY A 139 1.17 -12.32 -20.82
C GLY A 139 0.05 -11.73 -19.97
N GLU A 140 0.28 -11.46 -18.68
CA GLU A 140 -0.73 -10.90 -17.80
C GLU A 140 -0.61 -9.38 -17.64
N VAL A 141 -1.74 -8.77 -17.29
CA VAL A 141 -1.80 -7.37 -16.89
C VAL A 141 -1.81 -7.32 -15.37
N LYS A 142 -0.81 -6.69 -14.81
CA LYS A 142 -0.66 -6.53 -13.35
C LYS A 142 -0.54 -5.05 -12.97
N LEU A 143 -0.76 -4.77 -11.69
CA LEU A 143 -0.56 -3.46 -11.09
C LEU A 143 0.90 -3.36 -10.61
N TYR A 144 1.63 -2.39 -11.12
CA TYR A 144 3.02 -2.14 -10.73
C TYR A 144 3.12 -0.92 -9.82
N LYS A 145 3.67 -1.14 -8.63
CA LYS A 145 3.99 -0.07 -7.65
C LYS A 145 5.45 0.31 -7.77
N PHE A 146 5.73 1.59 -8.01
CA PHE A 146 7.10 2.09 -8.15
C PHE A 146 7.31 3.44 -7.47
N GLY A 147 8.57 3.75 -7.20
CA GLY A 147 8.96 4.98 -6.53
C GLY A 147 9.37 6.09 -7.50
N LYS A 148 9.67 7.26 -6.92
CA LYS A 148 10.04 8.47 -7.66
C LYS A 148 11.20 8.27 -8.64
N LYS A 149 12.22 7.49 -8.30
CA LYS A 149 13.37 7.24 -9.18
C LYS A 149 12.97 6.59 -10.52
N ILE A 150 12.05 5.64 -10.48
CA ILE A 150 11.53 4.99 -11.69
C ILE A 150 10.63 5.97 -12.45
N PHE A 151 9.77 6.69 -11.73
CA PHE A 151 8.91 7.72 -12.31
C PHE A 151 9.72 8.77 -13.10
N ASP A 152 10.78 9.31 -12.51
CA ASP A 152 11.63 10.32 -13.16
C ASP A 152 12.29 9.77 -14.44
N LYS A 153 12.73 8.50 -14.42
CA LYS A 153 13.30 7.84 -15.62
C LYS A 153 12.24 7.65 -16.72
N LEU A 154 11.03 7.24 -16.35
CA LEU A 154 9.92 7.07 -17.30
C LEU A 154 9.55 8.43 -17.96
N THR A 155 9.42 9.45 -17.13
CA THR A 155 9.09 10.80 -17.60
C THR A 155 10.17 11.35 -18.54
N ALA A 156 11.44 11.17 -18.20
CA ALA A 156 12.56 11.58 -19.05
C ALA A 156 12.56 10.84 -20.39
N ALA A 157 12.27 9.54 -20.39
CA ALA A 157 12.17 8.75 -21.63
C ALA A 157 10.99 9.20 -22.49
N MET A 158 9.83 9.47 -21.91
CA MET A 158 8.65 9.97 -22.63
C MET A 158 8.93 11.35 -23.27
N LEU A 159 9.54 12.27 -22.53
CA LEU A 159 9.89 13.61 -23.04
C LEU A 159 10.93 13.50 -24.17
N SER A 160 11.89 12.61 -24.08
CA SER A 160 12.88 12.37 -25.14
C SER A 160 12.24 11.89 -26.45
N LEU A 161 11.19 11.08 -26.37
CA LEU A 161 10.47 10.58 -27.55
C LEU A 161 9.61 11.66 -28.23
N ILE A 162 9.16 12.67 -27.50
CA ILE A 162 8.38 13.79 -28.07
C ILE A 162 9.25 14.70 -28.95
N HIS A 163 10.56 14.71 -28.75
CA HIS A 163 11.51 15.53 -29.51
C HIS A 163 12.09 14.83 -30.76
N ILE A 164 11.64 13.63 -31.06
CA ILE A 164 11.97 12.91 -32.30
C ILE A 164 10.88 13.11 -33.33
#